data_ebe847cfceaa431a5cefe41d2b02eb49
#
_entry.id   ebe847cfceaa431a5cefe41d2b02eb49
#
_cell.length_a   1.000
_cell.length_b   1.000
_cell.length_c   1.000
_cell.angle_alpha   90.00
_cell.angle_beta   90.00
_cell.angle_gamma   90.00
#
_symmetry.space_group_name_H-M   'P 1'
#
loop_
_entity.id
_entity.type
_entity.pdbx_description
1 polymer ?
#
loop_
_entity_poly.entity_id
_entity_poly.type
_entity_poly.pdbx_seq_one_letter_code
_entity_poly.pdbx_strand_id
1 'polypeptide(L)'
;LSGGYRTFLVIDGQATQPDLEAKRYRKALLDSGGLGVQLLGIGVNGHVGFNEPGCHPDSQCRVTALAESTLERNGYHSGTRAVTLGIAEIMSAQRIIIVATGAAKSSAITAMIEGPQSADCPASLLRAHADIKLFLDRTAAKDLS
;
A
#
# COMPACT_ATOMS: atom_id res chain seq x y z
N LEU A 1 3.58 31.04 -3.17
CA LEU A 1 3.08 29.66 -3.39
C LEU A 1 1.64 29.57 -2.88
N SER A 2 0.68 30.07 -3.66
CA SER A 2 -0.76 29.98 -3.41
C SER A 2 -1.32 28.73 -4.12
N GLY A 3 -0.80 27.55 -3.79
CA GLY A 3 -1.33 26.27 -4.25
C GLY A 3 -2.40 25.77 -3.28
N GLY A 4 -3.63 26.27 -3.38
CA GLY A 4 -4.76 25.66 -2.68
C GLY A 4 -5.04 24.27 -3.23
N TYR A 5 -5.37 23.30 -2.36
CA TYR A 5 -5.85 21.98 -2.76
C TYR A 5 -7.10 22.14 -3.62
N ARG A 6 -7.06 21.62 -4.84
CA ARG A 6 -8.18 21.76 -5.78
C ARG A 6 -9.29 20.75 -5.53
N THR A 7 -8.96 19.57 -5.01
CA THR A 7 -9.91 18.48 -4.78
C THR A 7 -9.38 17.53 -3.73
N PHE A 8 -10.28 17.07 -2.86
CA PHE A 8 -10.04 15.93 -1.95
C PHE A 8 -10.78 14.71 -2.52
N LEU A 9 -10.05 13.65 -2.78
CA LEU A 9 -10.61 12.37 -3.19
C LEU A 9 -10.39 11.34 -2.07
N VAL A 10 -11.47 10.91 -1.45
CA VAL A 10 -11.44 9.98 -0.32
C VAL A 10 -12.26 8.74 -0.65
N ILE A 11 -11.81 7.58 -0.19
CA ILE A 11 -12.58 6.33 -0.21
C ILE A 11 -13.63 6.43 0.91
N ASP A 12 -14.90 6.17 0.57
CA ASP A 12 -15.95 6.01 1.56
C ASP A 12 -15.91 4.60 2.17
N GLY A 13 -15.29 4.49 3.34
CA GLY A 13 -15.20 3.23 4.08
C GLY A 13 -16.54 2.71 4.64
N GLN A 14 -17.62 3.51 4.57
CA GLN A 14 -18.97 3.14 5.01
C GLN A 14 -19.94 2.91 3.83
N ALA A 15 -19.44 2.89 2.61
CA ALA A 15 -20.26 2.69 1.43
C ALA A 15 -21.03 1.35 1.52
N THR A 16 -22.34 1.40 1.30
CA THR A 16 -23.20 0.22 1.31
C THR A 16 -22.87 -0.76 0.18
N GLN A 17 -22.21 -0.28 -0.88
CA GLN A 17 -21.74 -1.06 -2.02
C GLN A 17 -20.24 -0.82 -2.24
N PRO A 18 -19.39 -1.47 -1.43
CA PRO A 18 -17.96 -1.16 -1.44
C PRO A 18 -17.24 -1.48 -2.76
N ASP A 19 -17.74 -2.44 -3.54
CA ASP A 19 -17.20 -2.74 -4.87
C ASP A 19 -17.50 -1.62 -5.89
N LEU A 20 -18.65 -0.94 -5.77
CA LEU A 20 -18.95 0.24 -6.58
C LEU A 20 -18.09 1.42 -6.13
N GLU A 21 -17.85 1.56 -4.82
CA GLU A 21 -16.98 2.59 -4.29
C GLU A 21 -15.54 2.42 -4.78
N ALA A 22 -15.01 1.21 -4.79
CA ALA A 22 -13.69 0.93 -5.35
C ALA A 22 -13.58 1.37 -6.82
N LYS A 23 -14.60 1.07 -7.63
CA LYS A 23 -14.67 1.50 -9.04
C LYS A 23 -14.77 3.01 -9.18
N ARG A 24 -15.63 3.66 -8.37
CA ARG A 24 -15.79 5.13 -8.33
C ARG A 24 -14.46 5.80 -8.02
N TYR A 25 -13.81 5.36 -6.94
CA TYR A 25 -12.53 5.91 -6.49
C TYR A 25 -11.46 5.76 -7.57
N ARG A 26 -11.32 4.55 -8.13
CA ARG A 26 -10.36 4.29 -9.21
C ARG A 26 -10.61 5.20 -10.42
N LYS A 27 -11.87 5.31 -10.85
CA LYS A 27 -12.22 6.18 -11.98
C LYS A 27 -11.85 7.63 -11.70
N ALA A 28 -12.23 8.15 -10.54
CA ALA A 28 -11.93 9.54 -10.16
C ALA A 28 -10.42 9.80 -10.08
N LEU A 29 -9.64 8.83 -9.60
CA LEU A 29 -8.18 8.90 -9.57
C LEU A 29 -7.60 9.00 -11.00
N LEU A 30 -8.06 8.17 -11.92
CA LEU A 30 -7.61 8.18 -13.31
C LEU A 30 -8.01 9.48 -14.02
N ASP A 31 -9.24 9.94 -13.82
CA ASP A 31 -9.76 11.19 -14.38
C ASP A 31 -8.96 12.41 -13.86
N SER A 32 -8.38 12.33 -12.67
CA SER A 32 -7.52 13.39 -12.10
C SER A 32 -6.09 13.40 -12.65
N GLY A 33 -5.73 12.46 -13.51
CA GLY A 33 -4.39 12.31 -14.09
C GLY A 33 -3.50 11.29 -13.37
N GLY A 34 -4.06 10.46 -12.49
CA GLY A 34 -3.34 9.40 -11.77
C GLY A 34 -2.54 9.90 -10.56
N LEU A 35 -1.55 9.13 -10.15
CA LEU A 35 -0.75 9.38 -8.95
C LEU A 35 0.58 10.07 -9.30
N GLY A 36 0.77 11.30 -8.87
CA GLY A 36 2.08 11.96 -8.92
C GLY A 36 3.04 11.36 -7.89
N VAL A 37 2.64 11.31 -6.62
CA VAL A 37 3.42 10.71 -5.54
C VAL A 37 2.52 9.78 -4.75
N GLN A 38 2.96 8.53 -4.56
CA GLN A 38 2.34 7.57 -3.67
C GLN A 38 3.17 7.45 -2.39
N LEU A 39 2.60 7.90 -1.27
CA LEU A 39 3.19 7.71 0.07
C LEU A 39 2.61 6.45 0.70
N LEU A 40 3.46 5.56 1.20
CA LEU A 40 3.11 4.28 1.79
C LEU A 40 3.84 4.02 3.10
N GLY A 41 3.19 3.28 3.99
CA GLY A 41 3.85 2.49 5.01
C GLY A 41 4.04 1.06 4.53
N ILE A 42 4.69 0.22 5.34
CA ILE A 42 4.80 -1.22 5.13
C ILE A 42 4.22 -1.97 6.34
N GLY A 43 3.44 -3.00 6.10
CA GLY A 43 2.96 -3.91 7.14
C GLY A 43 4.08 -4.81 7.67
N VAL A 44 3.89 -5.41 8.85
CA VAL A 44 4.87 -6.36 9.41
C VAL A 44 4.99 -7.65 8.60
N ASN A 45 3.98 -7.97 7.81
CA ASN A 45 3.95 -9.09 6.86
C ASN A 45 4.31 -8.67 5.43
N GLY A 46 4.80 -7.44 5.22
CA GLY A 46 5.19 -6.93 3.91
C GLY A 46 4.07 -6.36 3.05
N HIS A 47 2.85 -6.21 3.56
CA HIS A 47 1.77 -5.56 2.80
C HIS A 47 2.03 -4.07 2.57
N VAL A 48 1.48 -3.52 1.50
CA VAL A 48 1.43 -2.08 1.20
C VAL A 48 0.00 -1.67 0.85
N GLY A 49 -0.50 -0.59 1.48
CA GLY A 49 -1.94 -0.36 1.53
C GLY A 49 -2.59 -1.56 2.24
N PHE A 50 -3.62 -2.16 1.62
CA PHE A 50 -4.13 -3.47 2.05
C PHE A 50 -3.90 -4.55 0.98
N ASN A 51 -2.78 -4.45 0.25
CA ASN A 51 -2.32 -5.53 -0.60
C ASN A 51 -1.54 -6.53 0.27
N GLU A 52 -2.26 -7.49 0.80
CA GLU A 52 -1.76 -8.55 1.70
C GLU A 52 -0.94 -9.59 0.93
N PRO A 53 -0.08 -10.40 1.62
CA PRO A 53 0.59 -11.53 1.00
C PRO A 53 -0.35 -12.40 0.18
N GLY A 54 0.10 -12.82 -1.01
CA GLY A 54 -0.72 -13.53 -2.00
C GLY A 54 -1.51 -12.63 -2.95
N CYS A 55 -1.43 -11.29 -2.83
CA CYS A 55 -2.11 -10.40 -3.77
C CYS A 55 -1.51 -10.52 -5.18
N HIS A 56 -2.38 -10.35 -6.19
CA HIS A 56 -1.92 -10.36 -7.58
C HIS A 56 -1.09 -9.10 -7.91
N PRO A 57 0.06 -9.21 -8.61
CA PRO A 57 0.88 -8.05 -8.98
C PRO A 57 0.14 -7.00 -9.83
N ASP A 58 -0.81 -7.44 -10.66
CA ASP A 58 -1.64 -6.54 -11.49
C ASP A 58 -2.97 -6.17 -10.82
N SER A 59 -3.07 -6.38 -9.50
CA SER A 59 -4.30 -6.04 -8.77
C SER A 59 -4.62 -4.57 -8.90
N GLN A 60 -5.91 -4.29 -9.13
CA GLN A 60 -6.46 -2.94 -9.21
C GLN A 60 -7.18 -2.57 -7.92
N CYS A 61 -7.63 -1.31 -7.83
CA CYS A 61 -8.43 -0.82 -6.73
C CYS A 61 -9.65 -1.73 -6.52
N ARG A 62 -9.78 -2.27 -5.32
CA ARG A 62 -10.74 -3.33 -5.02
C ARG A 62 -11.09 -3.40 -3.55
N VAL A 63 -12.15 -4.13 -3.25
CA VAL A 63 -12.41 -4.64 -1.90
C VAL A 63 -11.57 -5.88 -1.66
N THR A 64 -10.92 -5.95 -0.51
CA THR A 64 -10.08 -7.10 -0.11
C THR A 64 -10.36 -7.50 1.34
N ALA A 65 -10.20 -8.77 1.66
CA ALA A 65 -10.12 -9.23 3.04
C ALA A 65 -8.76 -8.85 3.63
N LEU A 66 -8.71 -8.59 4.92
CA LEU A 66 -7.48 -8.31 5.65
C LEU A 66 -6.91 -9.62 6.22
N ALA A 67 -5.58 -9.74 6.22
CA ALA A 67 -4.90 -10.84 6.87
C ALA A 67 -5.10 -10.77 8.40
N GLU A 68 -5.11 -11.94 9.07
CA GLU A 68 -5.33 -12.02 10.52
C GLU A 68 -4.32 -11.13 11.29
N SER A 69 -3.05 -11.16 10.90
CA SER A 69 -2.01 -10.29 11.48
C SER A 69 -2.31 -8.79 11.34
N THR A 70 -3.02 -8.39 10.29
CA THR A 70 -3.45 -7.00 10.07
C THR A 70 -4.66 -6.68 10.93
N LEU A 71 -5.61 -7.60 11.06
CA LEU A 71 -6.78 -7.46 11.90
C LEU A 71 -6.38 -7.29 13.38
N GLU A 72 -5.57 -8.21 13.90
CA GLU A 72 -5.09 -8.20 15.28
C GLU A 72 -4.33 -6.92 15.62
N ARG A 73 -3.37 -6.53 14.75
CA ARG A 73 -2.53 -5.36 14.98
C ARG A 73 -3.30 -4.04 15.02
N ASN A 74 -4.39 -3.94 14.27
CA ASN A 74 -5.20 -2.73 14.20
C ASN A 74 -6.47 -2.81 15.05
N GLY A 75 -6.70 -3.91 15.76
CA GLY A 75 -7.90 -4.10 16.58
C GLY A 75 -9.18 -4.21 15.75
N TYR A 76 -9.08 -4.71 14.53
CA TYR A 76 -10.24 -4.92 13.67
C TYR A 76 -10.91 -6.26 13.95
N HIS A 77 -12.22 -6.33 13.74
CA HIS A 77 -12.96 -7.59 13.88
C HIS A 77 -12.62 -8.57 12.76
N SER A 78 -12.70 -9.87 13.08
CA SER A 78 -12.57 -10.92 12.07
C SER A 78 -13.59 -10.72 10.94
N GLY A 79 -13.14 -10.94 9.70
CA GLY A 79 -13.93 -10.72 8.51
C GLY A 79 -14.01 -9.26 8.03
N THR A 80 -13.31 -8.32 8.68
CA THR A 80 -13.21 -6.93 8.20
C THR A 80 -12.62 -6.92 6.79
N ARG A 81 -13.27 -6.16 5.91
CA ARG A 81 -12.81 -5.91 4.54
C ARG A 81 -12.45 -4.45 4.35
N ALA A 82 -11.57 -4.16 3.43
CA ALA A 82 -11.15 -2.80 3.12
C ALA A 82 -11.17 -2.54 1.62
N VAL A 83 -11.40 -1.29 1.24
CA VAL A 83 -11.13 -0.81 -0.13
C VAL A 83 -9.68 -0.34 -0.17
N THR A 84 -8.93 -0.79 -1.17
CA THR A 84 -7.52 -0.43 -1.33
C THR A 84 -7.18 -0.19 -2.80
N LEU A 85 -6.24 0.72 -3.05
CA LEU A 85 -5.54 0.74 -4.33
C LEU A 85 -4.79 -0.57 -4.51
N GLY A 86 -4.81 -1.10 -5.70
CA GLY A 86 -4.04 -2.30 -6.05
C GLY A 86 -2.57 -1.98 -6.34
N ILE A 87 -1.78 -3.03 -6.52
CA ILE A 87 -0.36 -2.89 -6.90
C ILE A 87 -0.23 -2.15 -8.24
N ALA A 88 -1.15 -2.38 -9.19
CA ALA A 88 -1.11 -1.73 -10.50
C ALA A 88 -1.22 -0.20 -10.40
N GLU A 89 -2.14 0.34 -9.60
CA GLU A 89 -2.24 1.79 -9.41
C GLU A 89 -1.03 2.35 -8.65
N ILE A 90 -0.56 1.64 -7.62
CA ILE A 90 0.63 2.05 -6.86
C ILE A 90 1.84 2.12 -7.81
N MET A 91 2.04 1.12 -8.64
CA MET A 91 3.14 1.06 -9.62
C MET A 91 3.00 2.08 -10.76
N SER A 92 1.80 2.60 -11.00
CA SER A 92 1.58 3.66 -12.00
C SER A 92 1.92 5.08 -11.49
N ALA A 93 2.25 5.25 -10.22
CA ALA A 93 2.66 6.53 -9.66
C ALA A 93 3.95 7.03 -10.35
N GLN A 94 4.12 8.35 -10.44
CA GLN A 94 5.39 8.90 -10.93
C GLN A 94 6.54 8.66 -9.94
N ARG A 95 6.21 8.65 -8.64
CA ARG A 95 7.15 8.38 -7.54
C ARG A 95 6.47 7.61 -6.42
N ILE A 96 7.17 6.63 -5.85
CA ILE A 96 6.77 5.93 -4.65
C ILE A 96 7.69 6.34 -3.49
N ILE A 97 7.09 6.67 -2.36
CA ILE A 97 7.79 6.93 -1.11
C ILE A 97 7.29 5.93 -0.07
N ILE A 98 8.18 5.17 0.53
CA ILE A 98 7.88 4.27 1.64
C ILE A 98 8.55 4.81 2.91
N VAL A 99 7.77 4.91 3.98
CA VAL A 99 8.26 5.27 5.30
C VAL A 99 8.02 4.12 6.27
N ALA A 100 9.06 3.68 6.96
CA ALA A 100 8.94 2.65 7.99
C ALA A 100 9.80 2.97 9.20
N THR A 101 9.22 2.84 10.39
CA THR A 101 9.88 3.08 11.67
C THR A 101 9.60 1.95 12.64
N GLY A 102 10.58 1.68 13.50
CA GLY A 102 10.48 0.71 14.58
C GLY A 102 10.92 -0.70 14.21
N ALA A 103 11.47 -1.41 15.18
CA ALA A 103 12.06 -2.73 15.02
C ALA A 103 11.09 -3.79 14.50
N ALA A 104 9.77 -3.62 14.75
CA ALA A 104 8.74 -4.55 14.24
C ALA A 104 8.63 -4.56 12.71
N LYS A 105 9.23 -3.61 12.02
CA LYS A 105 9.23 -3.53 10.55
C LYS A 105 10.47 -4.17 9.93
N SER A 106 11.49 -4.48 10.71
CA SER A 106 12.79 -4.90 10.22
C SER A 106 12.72 -6.12 9.29
N SER A 107 12.06 -7.18 9.70
CA SER A 107 11.91 -8.39 8.85
C SER A 107 11.19 -8.11 7.53
N ALA A 108 10.14 -7.27 7.55
CA ALA A 108 9.42 -6.89 6.33
C ALA A 108 10.28 -6.02 5.40
N ILE A 109 11.09 -5.12 5.96
CA ILE A 109 12.04 -4.30 5.21
C ILE A 109 13.13 -5.15 4.59
N THR A 110 13.72 -6.10 5.34
CA THR A 110 14.71 -7.04 4.81
C THR A 110 14.12 -7.90 3.68
N ALA A 111 12.90 -8.46 3.88
CA ALA A 111 12.22 -9.20 2.84
C ALA A 111 11.92 -8.34 1.59
N MET A 112 11.54 -7.08 1.80
CA MET A 112 11.31 -6.15 0.69
C MET A 112 12.58 -5.86 -0.09
N ILE A 113 13.72 -5.60 0.57
CA ILE A 113 14.95 -5.11 -0.08
C ILE A 113 15.81 -6.26 -0.59
N GLU A 114 16.05 -7.28 0.23
CA GLU A 114 17.02 -8.37 -0.01
C GLU A 114 16.35 -9.68 -0.45
N GLY A 115 15.06 -9.85 -0.12
CA GLY A 115 14.31 -11.05 -0.50
C GLY A 115 13.95 -11.11 -1.99
N PRO A 116 13.35 -12.21 -2.47
CA PRO A 116 12.83 -12.30 -3.82
C PRO A 116 11.66 -11.33 -4.05
N GLN A 117 11.50 -10.83 -5.28
CA GLN A 117 10.27 -10.15 -5.66
C GLN A 117 9.15 -11.17 -5.80
N SER A 118 8.20 -11.17 -4.87
CA SER A 118 7.09 -12.11 -4.88
C SER A 118 5.84 -11.53 -4.23
N ALA A 119 4.70 -12.17 -4.51
CA ALA A 119 3.43 -11.86 -3.87
C ALA A 119 3.44 -12.16 -2.34
N ASP A 120 4.36 -12.99 -1.85
CA ASP A 120 4.49 -13.29 -0.41
C ASP A 120 4.96 -12.08 0.40
N CYS A 121 5.66 -11.14 -0.27
CA CYS A 121 6.00 -9.82 0.28
C CYS A 121 5.60 -8.75 -0.74
N PRO A 122 4.35 -8.27 -0.74
CA PRO A 122 3.87 -7.32 -1.75
C PRO A 122 4.73 -6.08 -1.91
N ALA A 123 5.32 -5.58 -0.81
CA ALA A 123 6.27 -4.47 -0.86
C ALA A 123 7.48 -4.75 -1.78
N SER A 124 7.92 -6.02 -1.91
CA SER A 124 9.04 -6.39 -2.76
C SER A 124 8.76 -6.15 -4.24
N LEU A 125 7.49 -6.23 -4.66
CA LEU A 125 7.08 -5.95 -6.05
C LEU A 125 7.38 -4.51 -6.46
N LEU A 126 7.37 -3.58 -5.48
CA LEU A 126 7.60 -2.17 -5.73
C LEU A 126 9.04 -1.84 -6.10
N ARG A 127 10.00 -2.76 -5.88
CA ARG A 127 11.40 -2.57 -6.32
C ARG A 127 11.56 -2.40 -7.83
N ALA A 128 10.60 -2.90 -8.61
CA ALA A 128 10.59 -2.71 -10.06
C ALA A 128 10.23 -1.27 -10.49
N HIS A 129 9.79 -0.42 -9.57
CA HIS A 129 9.43 0.96 -9.87
C HIS A 129 10.67 1.83 -10.11
N ALA A 130 10.63 2.66 -11.16
CA ALA A 130 11.80 3.47 -11.59
C ALA A 130 12.21 4.55 -10.58
N ASP A 131 11.25 5.11 -9.81
CA ASP A 131 11.53 6.15 -8.81
C ASP A 131 10.86 5.78 -7.47
N ILE A 132 11.54 4.93 -6.70
CA ILE A 132 11.15 4.54 -5.35
C ILE A 132 12.15 5.08 -4.32
N LYS A 133 11.64 5.63 -3.22
CA LYS A 133 12.43 6.11 -2.08
C LYS A 133 11.97 5.44 -0.79
N LEU A 134 12.93 4.93 -0.02
CA LEU A 134 12.70 4.36 1.30
C LEU A 134 13.28 5.28 2.37
N PHE A 135 12.46 5.62 3.37
CA PHE A 135 12.87 6.34 4.55
C PHE A 135 12.68 5.44 5.77
N LEU A 136 13.79 5.04 6.37
CA LEU A 136 13.84 4.08 7.45
C LEU A 136 14.52 4.70 8.66
N ASP A 137 14.03 4.41 9.87
CA ASP A 137 14.84 4.64 11.05
C ASP A 137 15.84 3.48 11.25
N ARG A 138 16.80 3.67 12.15
CA ARG A 138 17.84 2.66 12.41
C ARG A 138 17.28 1.33 12.88
N THR A 139 16.14 1.35 13.58
CA THR A 139 15.54 0.12 14.14
C THR A 139 14.76 -0.65 13.09
N ALA A 140 14.13 0.02 12.14
CA ALA A 140 13.50 -0.63 10.98
C ALA A 140 14.55 -1.21 10.01
N ALA A 141 15.75 -0.64 9.95
CA ALA A 141 16.84 -1.06 9.07
C ALA A 141 17.84 -2.02 9.75
N LYS A 142 17.60 -2.45 11.00
CA LYS A 142 18.63 -3.14 11.83
C LYS A 142 19.09 -4.51 11.27
N ASP A 143 18.27 -5.19 10.48
CA ASP A 143 18.54 -6.51 9.93
C ASP A 143 18.96 -6.45 8.44
N LEU A 144 19.17 -5.25 7.88
CA LEU A 144 19.76 -5.07 6.55
C LEU A 144 21.27 -5.33 6.60
N SER A 145 21.79 -6.01 5.56
CA SER A 145 23.23 -6.30 5.38
C SER A 145 24.00 -5.13 4.76
#